data_c8c470eaefc052fd8821f57f6831a8fa
#
_entry.id   c8c470eaefc052fd8821f57f6831a8fa
#
_cell.length_a   1.000
_cell.length_b   1.000
_cell.length_c   1.000
_cell.angle_alpha   90.00
_cell.angle_beta   90.00
_cell.angle_gamma   90.00
#
_symmetry.space_group_name_H-M   'P 1'
#
loop_
_entity.id
_entity.type
_entity.pdbx_description
1 polymer ?
#
loop_
_entity_poly.entity_id
_entity_poly.type
_entity_poly.pdbx_seq_one_letter_code
_entity_poly.pdbx_strand_id
1 'polypeptide(L)'
;MLEEFELGVSVFTACWNAPIERVAIENPEMNDLARDRMPHDLPGPHLVQPFWFGESAYKSTGWYLRNLQPLMPTNMLIEPERNSDEWKRWNKIHRMPPSAERARLRSRSFPGMMEAAALQWAGQGLERVAA
;
A
#
# COMPACT_ATOMS: atom_id res chain seq x y z
N MET A 1 7.34 -16.74 14.55
CA MET A 1 7.83 -16.17 13.26
C MET A 1 7.28 -16.89 12.05
N LEU A 2 7.50 -18.21 11.94
CA LEU A 2 6.98 -18.99 10.82
C LEU A 2 5.45 -19.03 10.80
N GLU A 3 4.84 -19.16 11.96
CA GLU A 3 3.38 -19.16 12.13
C GLU A 3 2.76 -17.82 11.73
N GLU A 4 3.39 -16.71 12.09
CA GLU A 4 2.93 -15.37 11.72
C GLU A 4 3.03 -15.14 10.22
N PHE A 5 4.10 -15.61 9.60
CA PHE A 5 4.27 -15.56 8.15
C PHE A 5 3.18 -16.35 7.43
N GLU A 6 2.93 -17.58 7.86
CA GLU A 6 1.90 -18.44 7.26
C GLU A 6 0.50 -17.85 7.47
N LEU A 7 0.25 -17.23 8.62
CA LEU A 7 -1.01 -16.54 8.89
C LEU A 7 -1.18 -15.35 7.94
N GLY A 8 -0.14 -14.56 7.73
CA GLY A 8 -0.16 -13.43 6.80
C GLY A 8 -0.46 -13.86 5.37
N VAL A 9 0.19 -14.93 4.89
CA VAL A 9 -0.08 -15.51 3.57
C VAL A 9 -1.53 -15.97 3.48
N SER A 10 -2.03 -16.65 4.51
CA SER A 10 -3.39 -17.16 4.58
C SER A 10 -4.44 -16.03 4.51
N VAL A 11 -4.23 -14.96 5.28
CA VAL A 11 -5.13 -13.80 5.30
C VAL A 11 -5.14 -13.09 3.94
N PHE A 12 -3.97 -12.84 3.36
CA PHE A 12 -3.88 -12.21 2.04
C PHE A 12 -4.60 -13.04 0.99
N THR A 13 -4.32 -14.34 0.97
CA THR A 13 -4.93 -15.28 0.00
C THR A 13 -6.44 -15.31 0.15
N ALA A 14 -6.95 -15.35 1.37
CA ALA A 14 -8.39 -15.33 1.63
C ALA A 14 -9.04 -14.03 1.14
N CYS A 15 -8.39 -12.90 1.35
CA CYS A 15 -8.88 -11.60 0.86
C CYS A 15 -8.88 -11.56 -0.66
N TRP A 16 -7.80 -12.02 -1.30
CA TRP A 16 -7.71 -12.03 -2.75
C TRP A 16 -8.74 -12.97 -3.40
N ASN A 17 -8.97 -14.14 -2.81
CA ASN A 17 -9.89 -15.13 -3.32
C ASN A 17 -11.35 -14.92 -2.90
N ALA A 18 -11.64 -13.90 -2.11
CA ALA A 18 -13.01 -13.58 -1.72
C ALA A 18 -13.89 -13.34 -2.96
N PRO A 19 -15.16 -13.81 -2.96
CA PRO A 19 -16.06 -13.65 -4.10
C PRO A 19 -16.59 -12.21 -4.21
N ILE A 20 -15.69 -11.27 -4.42
CA ILE A 20 -15.96 -9.84 -4.52
C ILE A 20 -15.47 -9.37 -5.88
N GLU A 21 -16.31 -8.65 -6.62
CA GLU A 21 -15.97 -8.21 -7.98
C GLU A 21 -14.77 -7.28 -8.01
N ARG A 22 -14.70 -6.31 -7.11
CA ARG A 22 -13.63 -5.31 -7.06
C ARG A 22 -12.85 -5.44 -5.76
N VAL A 23 -11.54 -5.59 -5.88
CA VAL A 23 -10.67 -5.82 -4.73
C VAL A 23 -9.46 -4.89 -4.79
N ALA A 24 -9.14 -4.29 -3.67
CA ALA A 24 -7.91 -3.56 -3.46
C ALA A 24 -7.29 -4.00 -2.14
N ILE A 25 -6.09 -4.56 -2.19
CA ILE A 25 -5.38 -5.00 -1.00
C ILE A 25 -4.09 -4.18 -0.90
N GLU A 26 -3.96 -3.44 0.18
CA GLU A 26 -2.75 -2.70 0.49
C GLU A 26 -1.77 -3.62 1.23
N ASN A 27 -0.55 -3.65 0.77
CA ASN A 27 0.50 -4.41 1.43
C ASN A 27 1.85 -3.72 1.20
N PRO A 28 2.73 -3.72 2.19
CA PRO A 28 4.10 -3.28 1.97
C PRO A 28 4.77 -4.13 0.89
N GLU A 29 5.85 -3.63 0.32
CA GLU A 29 6.60 -4.37 -0.68
C GLU A 29 7.01 -5.74 -0.15
N MET A 30 6.62 -6.78 -0.88
CA MET A 30 6.87 -8.17 -0.45
C MET A 30 8.28 -8.62 -0.82
N ASN A 31 8.89 -9.40 0.08
CA ASN A 31 10.11 -10.11 -0.25
C ASN A 31 9.81 -11.32 -1.16
N ASP A 32 10.86 -11.92 -1.71
CA ASP A 32 10.70 -13.02 -2.67
C ASP A 32 10.00 -14.23 -2.06
N LEU A 33 10.28 -14.53 -0.80
CA LEU A 33 9.65 -15.66 -0.11
C LEU A 33 8.14 -15.49 -0.01
N ALA A 34 7.69 -14.28 0.32
CA ALA A 34 6.26 -13.97 0.38
C ALA A 34 5.63 -14.03 -1.02
N ARG A 35 6.31 -13.50 -2.03
CA ARG A 35 5.81 -13.53 -3.41
C ARG A 35 5.59 -14.95 -3.92
N ASP A 36 6.51 -15.86 -3.62
CA ASP A 36 6.41 -17.26 -4.06
C ASP A 36 5.21 -18.00 -3.46
N ARG A 37 4.65 -17.48 -2.37
CA ARG A 37 3.50 -18.08 -1.69
C ARG A 37 2.17 -17.46 -2.09
N MET A 38 2.17 -16.44 -2.93
CA MET A 38 0.94 -15.74 -3.33
C MET A 38 0.15 -16.53 -4.38
N PRO A 39 -1.16 -16.23 -4.54
CA PRO A 39 -1.98 -16.82 -5.60
C PRO A 39 -1.35 -16.63 -6.99
N HIS A 40 -1.47 -17.62 -7.85
CA HIS A 40 -0.86 -17.61 -9.18
C HIS A 40 -1.43 -16.53 -10.10
N ASP A 41 -2.68 -16.16 -9.89
CA ASP A 41 -3.37 -15.14 -10.70
C ASP A 41 -3.16 -13.71 -10.15
N LEU A 42 -2.37 -13.55 -9.10
CA LEU A 42 -2.11 -12.24 -8.50
C LEU A 42 -1.28 -11.38 -9.45
N PRO A 43 -1.79 -10.21 -9.89
CA PRO A 43 -0.99 -9.30 -10.72
C PRO A 43 0.12 -8.65 -9.90
N GLY A 44 1.07 -8.02 -10.58
CA GLY A 44 2.07 -7.20 -9.89
C GLY A 44 1.41 -6.06 -9.13
N PRO A 45 2.02 -5.60 -8.03
CA PRO A 45 1.46 -4.51 -7.27
C PRO A 45 1.57 -3.18 -8.00
N HIS A 46 0.59 -2.31 -7.79
CA HIS A 46 0.69 -0.90 -8.15
C HIS A 46 1.37 -0.19 -6.99
N LEU A 47 2.61 0.25 -7.18
CA LEU A 47 3.41 0.88 -6.13
C LEU A 47 3.14 2.39 -6.09
N VAL A 48 2.89 2.90 -4.90
CA VAL A 48 2.65 4.33 -4.64
C VAL A 48 3.46 4.80 -3.44
N GLN A 49 3.57 6.11 -3.31
CA GLN A 49 4.27 6.74 -2.19
C GLN A 49 3.34 7.71 -1.47
N PRO A 50 3.47 7.87 -0.15
CA PRO A 50 2.66 8.83 0.61
C PRO A 50 2.77 10.26 0.09
N PHE A 51 3.93 10.68 -0.42
CA PHE A 51 4.09 12.06 -0.91
C PHE A 51 3.29 12.36 -2.18
N TRP A 52 2.79 11.34 -2.87
CA TRP A 52 1.87 11.53 -3.99
C TRP A 52 0.50 12.03 -3.52
N PHE A 53 0.23 11.89 -2.23
CA PHE A 53 -1.07 12.19 -1.60
C PHE A 53 -0.95 13.25 -0.50
N GLY A 54 0.11 14.07 -0.52
CA GLY A 54 0.27 15.18 0.41
C GLY A 54 0.92 14.83 1.74
N GLU A 55 1.46 13.62 1.90
CA GLU A 55 2.12 13.20 3.13
C GLU A 55 3.65 13.26 2.97
N SER A 56 4.33 13.97 3.87
CA SER A 56 5.78 14.17 3.82
C SER A 56 6.54 12.93 4.28
N ALA A 57 6.47 11.86 3.50
CA ALA A 57 7.08 10.59 3.85
C ALA A 57 7.37 9.72 2.63
N TYR A 58 8.37 8.86 2.79
CA TYR A 58 8.65 7.75 1.89
C TYR A 58 8.21 6.45 2.55
N LYS A 59 7.33 5.71 1.91
CA LYS A 59 6.94 4.36 2.30
C LYS A 59 6.35 3.68 1.08
N SER A 60 7.18 2.92 0.35
CA SER A 60 6.70 2.18 -0.81
C SER A 60 5.55 1.27 -0.41
N THR A 61 4.38 1.53 -0.96
CA THR A 61 3.14 0.83 -0.63
C THR A 61 2.58 0.20 -1.88
N GLY A 62 2.32 -1.11 -1.82
CA GLY A 62 1.78 -1.86 -2.94
C GLY A 62 0.28 -2.03 -2.84
N TRP A 63 -0.41 -1.78 -3.93
CA TRP A 63 -1.84 -2.04 -4.07
C TRP A 63 -2.05 -3.18 -5.07
N TYR A 64 -2.62 -4.26 -4.61
CA TYR A 64 -3.01 -5.40 -5.46
C TYR A 64 -4.46 -5.21 -5.85
N LEU A 65 -4.72 -5.05 -7.14
CA LEU A 65 -6.01 -4.59 -7.65
C LEU A 65 -6.67 -5.63 -8.54
N ARG A 66 -7.98 -5.79 -8.38
CA ARG A 66 -8.84 -6.54 -9.30
C ARG A 66 -10.03 -5.67 -9.71
N ASN A 67 -10.19 -5.45 -11.01
CA ASN A 67 -11.27 -4.64 -11.59
C ASN A 67 -11.31 -3.20 -11.05
N LEU A 68 -10.15 -2.63 -10.75
CA LEU A 68 -10.00 -1.24 -10.31
C LEU A 68 -8.87 -0.58 -11.08
N GLN A 69 -9.02 0.72 -11.34
CA GLN A 69 -7.96 1.52 -11.96
C GLN A 69 -6.84 1.79 -10.96
N PRO A 70 -5.60 1.95 -11.43
CA PRO A 70 -4.50 2.36 -10.55
C PRO A 70 -4.84 3.64 -9.78
N LEU A 71 -4.36 3.71 -8.54
CA LEU A 71 -4.59 4.89 -7.70
C LEU A 71 -3.79 6.07 -8.23
N MET A 72 -4.48 7.16 -8.55
CA MET A 72 -3.86 8.36 -9.11
C MET A 72 -3.42 9.32 -8.01
N PRO A 73 -2.23 9.95 -8.17
CA PRO A 73 -1.79 10.98 -7.23
C PRO A 73 -2.81 12.13 -7.13
N THR A 74 -3.01 12.64 -5.93
CA THR A 74 -3.96 13.74 -5.67
C THR A 74 -3.28 15.03 -5.21
N ASN A 75 -2.08 14.93 -4.61
CA ASN A 75 -1.36 16.08 -4.09
C ASN A 75 0.14 15.77 -4.07
N MET A 76 0.75 15.81 -5.22
CA MET A 76 2.17 15.46 -5.39
C MET A 76 3.06 16.52 -4.74
N LEU A 77 3.68 16.17 -3.62
CA LEU A 77 4.65 17.05 -2.98
C LEU A 77 5.99 17.02 -3.75
N ILE A 78 6.71 18.12 -3.65
CA ILE A 78 8.07 18.21 -4.20
C ILE A 78 9.00 17.44 -3.26
N GLU A 79 9.77 16.51 -3.81
CA GLU A 79 10.71 15.74 -3.01
C GLU A 79 11.84 16.61 -2.48
N PRO A 80 12.26 16.43 -1.22
CA PRO A 80 13.39 17.16 -0.68
C PRO A 80 14.70 16.71 -1.33
N GLU A 81 15.69 17.58 -1.25
CA GLU A 81 17.03 17.27 -1.73
C GLU A 81 17.59 16.05 -0.99
N ARG A 82 18.16 15.12 -1.74
CA ARG A 82 18.73 13.88 -1.19
C ARG A 82 19.79 14.18 -0.13
N ASN A 83 19.71 13.47 0.98
CA ASN A 83 20.57 13.62 2.15
C ASN A 83 20.38 14.92 2.95
N SER A 84 19.39 15.75 2.59
CA SER A 84 19.01 16.90 3.42
C SER A 84 18.34 16.42 4.72
N ASP A 85 18.20 17.32 5.69
CA ASP A 85 17.52 16.98 6.94
C ASP A 85 16.06 16.62 6.70
N GLU A 86 15.40 17.28 5.77
CA GLU A 86 14.03 16.96 5.40
C GLU A 86 13.93 15.60 4.74
N TRP A 87 14.84 15.27 3.83
CA TRP A 87 14.90 13.94 3.22
C TRP A 87 15.06 12.84 4.29
N LYS A 88 15.89 13.10 5.30
CA LYS A 88 16.07 12.17 6.42
C LYS A 88 14.78 12.01 7.24
N ARG A 89 14.02 13.07 7.43
CA ARG A 89 12.72 12.99 8.10
C ARG A 89 11.70 12.17 7.30
N TRP A 90 11.67 12.34 5.98
CA TRP A 90 10.80 11.54 5.12
C TRP A 90 11.15 10.05 5.15
N ASN A 91 12.41 9.72 5.43
CA ASN A 91 12.90 8.36 5.57
C ASN A 91 12.93 7.86 7.03
N LYS A 92 12.27 8.55 7.93
CA LYS A 92 12.32 8.26 9.37
C LYS A 92 12.07 6.79 9.69
N ILE A 93 11.05 6.20 9.10
CA ILE A 93 10.67 4.81 9.37
C ILE A 93 11.76 3.85 8.92
N HIS A 94 12.32 4.06 7.75
CA HIS A 94 13.39 3.21 7.21
C HIS A 94 14.69 3.31 8.00
N ARG A 95 14.91 4.44 8.66
CA ARG A 95 16.13 4.70 9.44
C ARG A 95 16.02 4.25 10.88
N MET A 96 14.85 3.89 11.34
CA MET A 96 14.66 3.40 12.71
C MET A 96 15.25 1.99 12.85
N PRO A 97 15.91 1.69 13.99
CA PRO A 97 16.33 0.32 14.26
C PRO A 97 15.11 -0.59 14.42
N PRO A 98 15.26 -1.90 14.18
CA PRO A 98 14.17 -2.85 14.39
C PRO A 98 13.62 -2.76 15.82
N SER A 99 12.30 -2.55 15.95
CA SER A 99 11.62 -2.38 17.22
C SER A 99 10.11 -2.56 17.04
N ALA A 100 9.39 -2.70 18.14
CA ALA A 100 7.94 -2.73 18.12
C ALA A 100 7.36 -1.42 17.59
N GLU A 101 7.97 -0.29 17.91
CA GLU A 101 7.55 1.01 17.40
C GLU A 101 7.73 1.13 15.89
N ARG A 102 8.88 0.67 15.36
CA ARG A 102 9.09 0.64 13.92
C ARG A 102 8.05 -0.22 13.21
N ALA A 103 7.76 -1.41 13.74
CA ALA A 103 6.73 -2.29 13.19
C ALA A 103 5.36 -1.61 13.18
N ARG A 104 5.01 -0.93 14.27
CA ARG A 104 3.75 -0.18 14.39
C ARG A 104 3.67 0.94 13.34
N LEU A 105 4.73 1.71 13.16
CA LEU A 105 4.77 2.80 12.19
C LEU A 105 4.76 2.28 10.75
N ARG A 106 5.39 1.14 10.49
CA ARG A 106 5.39 0.52 9.15
C ARG A 106 4.01 -0.02 8.77
N SER A 107 3.21 -0.44 9.74
CA SER A 107 1.84 -0.93 9.49
C SER A 107 0.82 0.19 9.36
N ARG A 108 1.17 1.40 9.76
CA ARG A 108 0.28 2.56 9.71
C ARG A 108 -0.04 2.96 8.29
N SER A 109 -1.32 3.16 8.01
CA SER A 109 -1.79 3.73 6.74
C SER A 109 -1.76 5.25 6.79
N PHE A 110 -1.50 5.88 5.63
CA PHE A 110 -1.47 7.34 5.52
C PHE A 110 -2.86 7.86 5.14
N PRO A 111 -3.43 8.82 5.90
CA PRO A 111 -4.79 9.31 5.67
C PRO A 111 -5.04 9.85 4.26
N GLY A 112 -4.10 10.60 3.68
CA GLY A 112 -4.25 11.15 2.33
C GLY A 112 -4.38 10.07 1.27
N MET A 113 -3.59 9.02 1.37
CA MET A 113 -3.66 7.87 0.47
C MET A 113 -4.98 7.12 0.62
N MET A 114 -5.43 6.91 1.86
CA MET A 114 -6.69 6.22 2.12
C MET A 114 -7.89 7.01 1.63
N GLU A 115 -7.87 8.33 1.79
CA GLU A 115 -8.90 9.21 1.26
C GLU A 115 -8.96 9.16 -0.26
N ALA A 116 -7.81 9.22 -0.92
CA ALA A 116 -7.71 9.09 -2.37
C ALA A 116 -8.29 7.75 -2.85
N ALA A 117 -7.94 6.66 -2.17
CA ALA A 117 -8.44 5.33 -2.48
C ALA A 117 -9.98 5.26 -2.36
N ALA A 118 -10.51 5.78 -1.26
CA ALA A 118 -11.96 5.81 -1.03
C ALA A 118 -12.69 6.61 -2.11
N LEU A 119 -12.20 7.80 -2.44
CA LEU A 119 -12.84 8.67 -3.42
C LEU A 119 -12.75 8.09 -4.84
N GLN A 120 -11.59 7.61 -5.24
CA GLN A 120 -11.37 7.13 -6.60
C GLN A 120 -12.07 5.80 -6.86
N TRP A 121 -12.02 4.87 -5.93
CA TRP A 121 -12.58 3.54 -6.13
C TRP A 121 -14.06 3.46 -5.81
N ALA A 122 -14.55 4.19 -4.81
CA ALA A 122 -15.98 4.32 -4.56
C ALA A 122 -16.68 5.09 -5.70
N GLY A 123 -16.00 6.12 -6.23
CA GLY A 123 -16.48 6.85 -7.41
C GLY A 123 -16.66 5.95 -8.63
N GLN A 124 -15.71 5.06 -8.89
CA GLN A 124 -15.81 4.07 -9.97
C GLN A 124 -17.04 3.17 -9.77
N GLY A 125 -17.31 2.78 -8.53
CA GLY A 125 -18.48 2.00 -8.20
C GLY A 125 -19.80 2.76 -8.43
N LEU A 126 -19.83 4.02 -8.05
CA LEU A 126 -20.99 4.89 -8.24
C LEU A 126 -21.28 5.15 -9.72
N GLU A 127 -20.26 5.39 -10.52
CA GLU A 127 -20.37 5.56 -11.96
C GLU A 127 -20.99 4.32 -12.63
N ARG A 128 -20.56 3.12 -12.23
CA ARG A 128 -21.12 1.88 -12.74
C ARG A 128 -22.59 1.69 -12.37
N VAL A 129 -22.98 2.12 -11.19
CA VAL A 129 -24.37 2.03 -10.75
C VAL A 129 -25.23 3.06 -11.47
N ALA A 130 -24.71 4.25 -11.76
CA ALA A 130 -25.41 5.31 -12.46
C ALA A 130 -25.55 5.05 -13.97
N ALA A 131 -24.65 4.25 -14.52
CA ALA A 131 -24.66 3.89 -15.94
C ALA A 131 -25.53 2.67 -16.21
#